data_e93a94fd9f3f99671ec083804a7b3447
#
_entry.id   e93a94fd9f3f99671ec083804a7b3447
#
_cell.length_a   1.000
_cell.length_b   1.000
_cell.length_c   1.000
_cell.angle_alpha   90.00
_cell.angle_beta   90.00
_cell.angle_gamma   90.00
#
_symmetry.space_group_name_H-M   'P 1'
#
loop_
_entity.id
_entity.type
_entity.pdbx_description
1 polymer ?
#
loop_
_entity_poly.entity_id
_entity_poly.type
_entity_poly.pdbx_seq_one_letter_code
_entity_poly.pdbx_strand_id
1 'polypeptide(L)'
;MRIAVVSDIHGNLPALEAVVADFTRRGVDAVVNLGDSLSGPLLPLETAQYLMAQDWTHLAGNHERQILEAHVCMGASDAYARSQLTSSELAWLETLRPRLQYAADVLLCHGTPDSDLIYLLETVEPGNFRLASEAEIVGRLGAVGAGLVVCGHSHIARSVRTARGQLLVNPGSVGVPGFSAHTPHDHVVQNGSPDARYAIVERHAGQWQSLLIAVPYDFRPMAALAGQRGRDQWQRVLSTGYVGQD
;
A
#
# COMPACT_ATOMS: atom_id res chain seq x y z
N MET A 1 -3.29 -18.81 -12.34
CA MET A 1 -2.32 -17.85 -11.79
C MET A 1 -2.97 -17.22 -10.57
N ARG A 2 -2.32 -17.34 -9.44
CA ARG A 2 -2.74 -16.87 -8.13
C ARG A 2 -1.67 -15.93 -7.58
N ILE A 3 -2.01 -14.67 -7.37
CA ILE A 3 -1.05 -13.59 -7.08
C ILE A 3 -1.34 -13.05 -5.68
N ALA A 4 -0.33 -13.01 -4.80
CA ALA A 4 -0.39 -12.19 -3.58
C ALA A 4 -0.11 -10.73 -3.94
N VAL A 5 -0.93 -9.84 -3.43
CA VAL A 5 -0.83 -8.39 -3.62
C VAL A 5 -0.58 -7.76 -2.27
N VAL A 6 0.57 -7.12 -2.10
CA VAL A 6 0.94 -6.33 -0.92
C VAL A 6 1.12 -4.87 -1.30
N SER A 7 0.92 -3.95 -0.36
CA SER A 7 1.05 -2.51 -0.55
C SER A 7 1.27 -1.81 0.78
N ASP A 8 1.83 -0.62 0.76
CA ASP A 8 1.85 0.29 1.89
C ASP A 8 2.48 -0.35 3.14
N ILE A 9 3.73 -0.86 2.97
CA ILE A 9 4.48 -1.60 4.00
C ILE A 9 5.07 -0.64 5.03
N HIS A 10 5.51 0.54 4.60
CA HIS A 10 5.98 1.62 5.47
C HIS A 10 7.05 1.23 6.49
N GLY A 11 8.01 0.40 6.07
CA GLY A 11 9.11 -0.03 6.95
C GLY A 11 8.70 -1.00 8.06
N ASN A 12 7.48 -1.54 8.03
CA ASN A 12 6.99 -2.49 9.04
C ASN A 12 7.35 -3.92 8.65
N LEU A 13 8.63 -4.26 8.80
CA LEU A 13 9.16 -5.56 8.43
C LEU A 13 8.45 -6.73 9.16
N PRO A 14 8.16 -6.69 10.47
CA PRO A 14 7.45 -7.79 11.13
C PRO A 14 6.04 -8.03 10.58
N ALA A 15 5.33 -6.98 10.19
CA ALA A 15 4.03 -7.12 9.52
C ALA A 15 4.17 -7.80 8.15
N LEU A 16 5.18 -7.39 7.38
CA LEU A 16 5.50 -8.00 6.08
C LEU A 16 5.85 -9.48 6.24
N GLU A 17 6.70 -9.85 7.19
CA GLU A 17 7.09 -11.23 7.46
C GLU A 17 5.87 -12.11 7.81
N ALA A 18 4.94 -11.59 8.61
CA ALA A 18 3.69 -12.29 8.94
C ALA A 18 2.81 -12.52 7.69
N VAL A 19 2.69 -11.52 6.83
CA VAL A 19 1.97 -11.63 5.55
C VAL A 19 2.64 -12.65 4.62
N VAL A 20 3.98 -12.61 4.52
CA VAL A 20 4.76 -13.57 3.73
C VAL A 20 4.54 -15.00 4.23
N ALA A 21 4.60 -15.22 5.53
CA ALA A 21 4.33 -16.53 6.11
C ALA A 21 2.90 -17.01 5.81
N ASP A 22 1.91 -16.10 5.81
CA ASP A 22 0.53 -16.46 5.53
C ASP A 22 0.31 -16.81 4.05
N PHE A 23 0.72 -15.98 3.10
CA PHE A 23 0.52 -16.28 1.68
C PHE A 23 1.36 -17.48 1.20
N THR A 24 2.53 -17.73 1.81
CA THR A 24 3.35 -18.92 1.53
C THR A 24 2.58 -20.20 1.91
N ARG A 25 1.95 -20.24 3.09
CA ARG A 25 1.11 -21.37 3.49
C ARG A 25 -0.10 -21.58 2.58
N ARG A 26 -0.67 -20.47 2.04
CA ARG A 26 -1.83 -20.54 1.14
C ARG A 26 -1.46 -20.96 -0.28
N GLY A 27 -0.19 -20.88 -0.64
CA GLY A 27 0.33 -21.17 -1.97
C GLY A 27 -0.08 -20.11 -3.00
N VAL A 28 0.88 -19.33 -3.48
CA VAL A 28 0.71 -18.35 -4.55
C VAL A 28 1.77 -18.55 -5.62
N ASP A 29 1.45 -18.21 -6.86
CA ASP A 29 2.37 -18.37 -7.99
C ASP A 29 3.31 -17.17 -8.15
N ALA A 30 2.88 -16.00 -7.67
CA ALA A 30 3.63 -14.74 -7.78
C ALA A 30 3.24 -13.77 -6.67
N VAL A 31 4.11 -12.79 -6.43
CA VAL A 31 3.87 -11.69 -5.49
C VAL A 31 4.10 -10.35 -6.19
N VAL A 32 3.22 -9.40 -5.97
CA VAL A 32 3.37 -8.01 -6.42
C VAL A 32 3.27 -7.06 -5.23
N ASN A 33 4.17 -6.07 -5.20
CA ASN A 33 4.19 -4.98 -4.22
C ASN A 33 3.87 -3.66 -4.94
N LEU A 34 2.84 -2.96 -4.48
CA LEU A 34 2.29 -1.78 -5.15
C LEU A 34 2.92 -0.45 -4.71
N GLY A 35 3.99 -0.50 -3.90
CA GLY A 35 4.71 0.70 -3.45
C GLY A 35 4.40 1.13 -2.03
N ASP A 36 4.92 2.29 -1.66
CA ASP A 36 4.94 2.84 -0.30
C ASP A 36 5.56 1.86 0.71
N SER A 37 6.72 1.36 0.33
CA SER A 37 7.39 0.28 1.05
C SER A 37 8.17 0.75 2.27
N LEU A 38 8.76 1.97 2.24
CA LEU A 38 9.82 2.35 3.17
C LEU A 38 9.50 3.54 4.06
N SER A 39 8.67 4.48 3.60
CA SER A 39 8.34 5.72 4.33
C SER A 39 7.72 5.43 5.68
N GLY A 40 8.33 5.93 6.75
CA GLY A 40 7.84 5.74 8.10
C GLY A 40 8.95 5.76 9.14
N PRO A 41 8.62 5.82 10.43
CA PRO A 41 9.61 5.85 11.50
C PRO A 41 10.04 4.44 11.96
N LEU A 42 9.89 3.40 11.14
CA LEU A 42 10.13 2.02 11.56
C LEU A 42 11.49 1.49 11.05
N LEU A 43 11.51 0.48 10.21
CA LEU A 43 12.70 -0.24 9.76
C LEU A 43 12.90 -0.10 8.23
N PRO A 44 13.10 1.11 7.67
CA PRO A 44 13.16 1.29 6.23
C PRO A 44 14.33 0.55 5.58
N LEU A 45 15.52 0.54 6.19
CA LEU A 45 16.68 -0.13 5.62
C LEU A 45 16.49 -1.65 5.56
N GLU A 46 16.10 -2.24 6.68
CA GLU A 46 15.89 -3.69 6.78
C GLU A 46 14.76 -4.15 5.86
N THR A 47 13.71 -3.34 5.74
CA THR A 47 12.60 -3.60 4.81
C THR A 47 13.06 -3.52 3.36
N ALA A 48 13.85 -2.51 2.99
CA ALA A 48 14.42 -2.39 1.65
C ALA A 48 15.28 -3.60 1.29
N GLN A 49 16.21 -3.99 2.18
CA GLN A 49 17.09 -5.14 1.97
C GLN A 49 16.30 -6.44 1.86
N TYR A 50 15.25 -6.60 2.65
CA TYR A 50 14.35 -7.74 2.55
C TYR A 50 13.66 -7.80 1.18
N LEU A 51 13.09 -6.69 0.71
CA LEU A 51 12.39 -6.60 -0.58
C LEU A 51 13.31 -6.79 -1.77
N MET A 52 14.52 -6.19 -1.74
CA MET A 52 15.53 -6.35 -2.79
C MET A 52 16.00 -7.81 -2.96
N ALA A 53 15.90 -8.62 -1.91
CA ALA A 53 16.25 -10.04 -1.97
C ALA A 53 15.13 -10.93 -2.52
N GLN A 54 13.93 -10.37 -2.78
CA GLN A 54 12.80 -11.13 -3.30
C GLN A 54 12.71 -11.05 -4.83
N ASP A 55 12.30 -12.16 -5.46
CA ASP A 55 11.95 -12.19 -6.89
C ASP A 55 10.48 -11.77 -7.09
N TRP A 56 10.14 -10.56 -6.65
CA TRP A 56 8.80 -10.00 -6.76
C TRP A 56 8.75 -8.86 -7.77
N THR A 57 7.55 -8.54 -8.24
CA THR A 57 7.34 -7.30 -8.98
C THR A 57 7.06 -6.17 -7.99
N HIS A 58 7.91 -5.14 -8.01
CA HIS A 58 7.77 -3.96 -7.14
C HIS A 58 7.40 -2.73 -7.96
N LEU A 59 6.45 -1.94 -7.46
CA LEU A 59 6.15 -0.60 -7.94
C LEU A 59 6.70 0.47 -7.00
N ALA A 60 6.84 1.69 -7.53
CA ALA A 60 6.97 2.89 -6.72
C ALA A 60 5.58 3.43 -6.35
N GLY A 61 5.36 3.77 -5.09
CA GLY A 61 4.29 4.65 -4.67
C GLY A 61 4.73 6.12 -4.63
N ASN A 62 3.91 7.00 -4.10
CA ASN A 62 4.26 8.41 -3.95
C ASN A 62 5.44 8.61 -2.99
N HIS A 63 5.57 7.77 -1.98
CA HIS A 63 6.65 7.88 -1.01
C HIS A 63 8.01 7.49 -1.58
N GLU A 64 8.12 6.48 -2.45
CA GLU A 64 9.38 6.21 -3.16
C GLU A 64 9.82 7.42 -3.98
N ARG A 65 8.91 8.05 -4.73
CA ARG A 65 9.20 9.27 -5.48
C ARG A 65 9.62 10.42 -4.57
N GLN A 66 8.89 10.66 -3.47
CA GLN A 66 9.18 11.72 -2.50
C GLN A 66 10.53 11.52 -1.81
N ILE A 67 10.89 10.29 -1.46
CA ILE A 67 12.22 9.94 -0.92
C ILE A 67 13.34 10.28 -1.92
N LEU A 68 13.14 10.00 -3.21
CA LEU A 68 14.15 10.27 -4.25
C LEU A 68 14.27 11.76 -4.56
N GLU A 69 13.15 12.49 -4.65
CA GLU A 69 13.14 13.91 -5.01
C GLU A 69 13.83 14.83 -3.97
N ALA A 70 13.92 14.41 -2.71
CA ALA A 70 14.69 15.06 -1.64
C ALA A 70 14.52 16.58 -1.52
N HIS A 71 13.31 17.08 -1.71
CA HIS A 71 13.03 18.52 -1.66
C HIS A 71 12.96 19.09 -0.24
N VAL A 72 13.08 20.41 -0.13
CA VAL A 72 13.14 21.18 1.13
C VAL A 72 11.94 20.97 2.08
N CYS A 73 10.83 20.43 1.57
CA CYS A 73 9.58 20.19 2.31
C CYS A 73 9.24 18.69 2.39
N MET A 74 10.24 17.82 2.50
CA MET A 74 10.01 16.38 2.70
C MET A 74 9.25 16.12 4.00
N GLY A 75 8.22 15.27 3.93
CA GLY A 75 7.50 14.81 5.12
C GLY A 75 8.43 14.09 6.10
N ALA A 76 8.14 14.19 7.39
CA ALA A 76 9.03 13.65 8.43
C ALA A 76 9.23 12.12 8.33
N SER A 77 8.29 11.39 7.73
CA SER A 77 8.40 9.93 7.48
C SER A 77 9.38 9.63 6.34
N ASP A 78 9.29 10.39 5.24
CA ASP A 78 10.20 10.26 4.10
C ASP A 78 11.62 10.69 4.46
N ALA A 79 11.75 11.80 5.19
CA ALA A 79 13.04 12.30 5.66
C ALA A 79 13.74 11.27 6.56
N TYR A 80 13.00 10.64 7.48
CA TYR A 80 13.54 9.59 8.30
C TYR A 80 13.96 8.39 7.45
N ALA A 81 13.06 7.86 6.60
CA ALA A 81 13.38 6.73 5.73
C ALA A 81 14.64 7.00 4.90
N ARG A 82 14.69 8.15 4.21
CA ARG A 82 15.85 8.54 3.42
C ARG A 82 17.17 8.59 4.24
N SER A 83 17.11 9.05 5.47
CA SER A 83 18.30 9.13 6.34
C SER A 83 18.87 7.77 6.73
N GLN A 84 18.08 6.70 6.61
CA GLN A 84 18.48 5.33 6.95
C GLN A 84 18.97 4.55 5.72
N LEU A 85 18.61 4.96 4.50
CA LEU A 85 18.94 4.27 3.26
C LEU A 85 20.36 4.62 2.80
N THR A 86 21.05 3.64 2.22
CA THR A 86 22.32 3.81 1.54
C THR A 86 22.12 4.11 0.06
N SER A 87 23.21 4.37 -0.68
CA SER A 87 23.15 4.54 -2.13
C SER A 87 22.61 3.31 -2.86
N SER A 88 22.76 2.11 -2.30
CA SER A 88 22.26 0.87 -2.90
C SER A 88 20.74 0.83 -2.92
N GLU A 89 20.09 1.10 -1.76
CA GLU A 89 18.64 1.11 -1.65
C GLU A 89 18.03 2.27 -2.44
N LEU A 90 18.67 3.44 -2.45
CA LEU A 90 18.22 4.58 -3.27
C LEU A 90 18.29 4.24 -4.77
N ALA A 91 19.38 3.62 -5.23
CA ALA A 91 19.49 3.18 -6.62
C ALA A 91 18.44 2.11 -6.98
N TRP A 92 18.08 1.22 -6.05
CA TRP A 92 16.97 0.28 -6.24
C TRP A 92 15.64 1.01 -6.40
N LEU A 93 15.33 2.01 -5.56
CA LEU A 93 14.11 2.81 -5.68
C LEU A 93 14.00 3.50 -7.05
N GLU A 94 15.10 3.98 -7.63
CA GLU A 94 15.15 4.60 -8.96
C GLU A 94 14.75 3.64 -10.09
N THR A 95 14.85 2.33 -9.88
CA THR A 95 14.44 1.32 -10.87
C THR A 95 12.93 1.06 -10.88
N LEU A 96 12.23 1.44 -9.82
CA LEU A 96 10.82 1.15 -9.65
C LEU A 96 9.95 2.08 -10.51
N ARG A 97 8.82 1.56 -10.96
CA ARG A 97 7.87 2.31 -11.79
C ARG A 97 6.56 2.51 -11.02
N PRO A 98 5.85 3.63 -11.21
CA PRO A 98 4.58 3.88 -10.50
C PRO A 98 3.41 3.05 -11.05
N ARG A 99 3.58 2.46 -12.25
CA ARG A 99 2.56 1.68 -12.96
C ARG A 99 3.21 0.63 -13.85
N LEU A 100 2.56 -0.54 -13.96
CA LEU A 100 3.03 -1.63 -14.81
C LEU A 100 1.85 -2.43 -15.39
N GLN A 101 1.87 -2.66 -16.71
CA GLN A 101 1.05 -3.71 -17.33
C GLN A 101 1.74 -5.05 -17.02
N TYR A 102 1.28 -5.74 -15.98
CA TYR A 102 1.90 -6.97 -15.47
C TYR A 102 1.64 -8.18 -16.37
N ALA A 103 0.41 -8.26 -16.89
CA ALA A 103 0.01 -9.23 -17.89
C ALA A 103 -1.02 -8.58 -18.83
N ALA A 104 -1.37 -9.21 -19.93
CA ALA A 104 -2.31 -8.65 -20.90
C ALA A 104 -3.63 -8.14 -20.29
N ASP A 105 -4.08 -8.79 -19.21
CA ASP A 105 -5.34 -8.52 -18.52
C ASP A 105 -5.17 -8.03 -17.06
N VAL A 106 -3.93 -7.63 -16.66
CA VAL A 106 -3.61 -7.22 -15.27
C VAL A 106 -2.81 -5.93 -15.29
N LEU A 107 -3.37 -4.85 -14.73
CA LEU A 107 -2.70 -3.57 -14.50
C LEU A 107 -2.40 -3.41 -13.02
N LEU A 108 -1.17 -2.99 -12.71
CA LEU A 108 -0.72 -2.59 -11.38
C LEU A 108 -0.50 -1.08 -11.37
N CYS A 109 -0.98 -0.39 -10.34
CA CYS A 109 -0.67 1.02 -10.06
C CYS A 109 -0.65 1.25 -8.55
N HIS A 110 -0.05 2.34 -8.08
CA HIS A 110 -0.09 2.68 -6.66
C HIS A 110 -1.43 3.35 -6.30
N GLY A 111 -1.71 4.50 -6.87
CA GLY A 111 -2.99 5.21 -6.75
C GLY A 111 -3.91 4.91 -7.93
N THR A 112 -4.11 5.88 -8.85
CA THR A 112 -4.78 5.66 -10.13
C THR A 112 -3.77 5.27 -11.23
N PRO A 113 -4.22 4.85 -12.41
CA PRO A 113 -3.29 4.59 -13.53
C PRO A 113 -2.42 5.78 -13.93
N ASP A 114 -2.86 7.00 -13.65
CA ASP A 114 -2.19 8.23 -14.09
C ASP A 114 -1.65 9.10 -12.93
N SER A 115 -1.86 8.69 -11.67
CA SER A 115 -1.40 9.43 -10.48
C SER A 115 -1.14 8.50 -9.30
N ASP A 116 0.00 8.69 -8.64
CA ASP A 116 0.35 8.02 -7.38
C ASP A 116 -0.27 8.69 -6.14
N LEU A 117 -0.94 9.85 -6.28
CA LEU A 117 -1.54 10.64 -5.19
C LEU A 117 -3.06 10.59 -5.13
N ILE A 118 -3.72 10.05 -6.15
CA ILE A 118 -5.19 10.02 -6.20
C ILE A 118 -5.67 8.61 -5.85
N TYR A 119 -6.55 8.51 -4.86
CA TYR A 119 -7.20 7.24 -4.52
C TYR A 119 -8.07 6.75 -5.69
N LEU A 120 -7.91 5.49 -6.11
CA LEU A 120 -8.73 4.93 -7.17
C LEU A 120 -10.15 4.64 -6.70
N LEU A 121 -10.28 4.08 -5.50
CA LEU A 121 -11.54 3.52 -4.99
C LEU A 121 -12.24 4.40 -3.95
N GLU A 122 -11.59 5.45 -3.46
CA GLU A 122 -12.16 6.35 -2.47
C GLU A 122 -12.20 7.79 -2.99
N THR A 123 -13.19 8.55 -2.51
CA THR A 123 -13.30 9.99 -2.75
C THR A 123 -13.27 10.74 -1.43
N VAL A 124 -12.43 11.77 -1.39
CA VAL A 124 -12.30 12.70 -0.26
C VAL A 124 -13.06 13.97 -0.62
N GLU A 125 -14.01 14.32 0.23
CA GLU A 125 -14.80 15.55 0.17
C GLU A 125 -14.65 16.28 1.52
N PRO A 126 -14.96 17.58 1.62
CA PRO A 126 -14.94 18.26 2.90
C PRO A 126 -15.78 17.53 3.97
N GLY A 127 -15.12 17.02 5.01
CA GLY A 127 -15.75 16.28 6.11
C GLY A 127 -16.24 14.87 5.75
N ASN A 128 -15.91 14.32 4.57
CA ASN A 128 -16.37 13.00 4.15
C ASN A 128 -15.27 12.21 3.41
N PHE A 129 -15.08 10.96 3.82
CA PHE A 129 -14.22 9.99 3.15
C PHE A 129 -15.07 8.76 2.83
N ARG A 130 -15.32 8.49 1.55
CA ARG A 130 -16.29 7.50 1.11
C ARG A 130 -15.77 6.63 -0.03
N LEU A 131 -16.44 5.51 -0.28
CA LEU A 131 -16.29 4.77 -1.52
C LEU A 131 -16.61 5.70 -2.70
N ALA A 132 -15.73 5.72 -3.70
CA ALA A 132 -15.98 6.43 -4.94
C ALA A 132 -17.19 5.83 -5.69
N SER A 133 -17.97 6.68 -6.32
CA SER A 133 -19.04 6.23 -7.23
C SER A 133 -18.44 5.51 -8.44
N GLU A 134 -19.25 4.69 -9.11
CA GLU A 134 -18.79 4.01 -10.33
C GLU A 134 -18.33 5.00 -11.41
N ALA A 135 -18.98 6.13 -11.55
CA ALA A 135 -18.62 7.17 -12.52
C ALA A 135 -17.23 7.77 -12.19
N GLU A 136 -16.94 8.03 -10.91
CA GLU A 136 -15.62 8.51 -10.47
C GLU A 136 -14.53 7.46 -10.74
N ILE A 137 -14.80 6.19 -10.41
CA ILE A 137 -13.86 5.08 -10.67
C ILE A 137 -13.59 4.94 -12.17
N VAL A 138 -14.63 4.91 -13.00
CA VAL A 138 -14.48 4.81 -14.46
C VAL A 138 -13.74 6.01 -15.04
N GLY A 139 -14.01 7.22 -14.53
CA GLY A 139 -13.27 8.41 -14.91
C GLY A 139 -11.76 8.32 -14.58
N ARG A 140 -11.42 7.81 -13.40
CA ARG A 140 -10.02 7.61 -12.95
C ARG A 140 -9.32 6.47 -13.70
N LEU A 141 -10.04 5.44 -14.12
CA LEU A 141 -9.49 4.36 -14.95
C LEU A 141 -9.18 4.82 -16.39
N GLY A 142 -9.92 5.80 -16.89
CA GLY A 142 -9.76 6.28 -18.26
C GLY A 142 -9.93 5.16 -19.30
N ALA A 143 -8.93 4.99 -20.16
CA ALA A 143 -8.94 4.01 -21.25
C ALA A 143 -8.44 2.60 -20.85
N VAL A 144 -8.24 2.33 -19.55
CA VAL A 144 -7.74 1.03 -19.07
C VAL A 144 -8.76 -0.07 -19.34
N GLY A 145 -8.36 -1.07 -20.17
CA GLY A 145 -9.19 -2.21 -20.54
C GLY A 145 -8.87 -3.51 -19.80
N ALA A 146 -7.90 -3.50 -18.86
CA ALA A 146 -7.51 -4.69 -18.10
C ALA A 146 -8.69 -5.23 -17.26
N GLY A 147 -8.87 -6.55 -17.23
CA GLY A 147 -9.92 -7.20 -16.45
C GLY A 147 -9.65 -7.18 -14.95
N LEU A 148 -8.36 -7.06 -14.55
CA LEU A 148 -7.94 -6.84 -13.17
C LEU A 148 -7.08 -5.58 -13.09
N VAL A 149 -7.43 -4.68 -12.16
CA VAL A 149 -6.62 -3.54 -11.75
C VAL A 149 -6.37 -3.65 -10.26
N VAL A 150 -5.11 -3.61 -9.82
CA VAL A 150 -4.76 -3.57 -8.41
C VAL A 150 -4.11 -2.24 -8.06
N CYS A 151 -4.53 -1.65 -6.94
CA CYS A 151 -4.07 -0.36 -6.45
C CYS A 151 -3.82 -0.42 -4.93
N GLY A 152 -3.13 0.57 -4.39
CA GLY A 152 -2.84 0.75 -2.95
C GLY A 152 -3.26 2.12 -2.45
N HIS A 153 -2.33 2.81 -1.76
CA HIS A 153 -2.36 4.22 -1.36
C HIS A 153 -3.41 4.60 -0.31
N SER A 154 -4.66 4.15 -0.41
CA SER A 154 -5.69 4.52 0.58
C SER A 154 -5.68 3.69 1.85
N HIS A 155 -4.86 2.65 1.93
CA HIS A 155 -4.79 1.67 3.04
C HIS A 155 -6.11 0.95 3.35
N ILE A 156 -7.15 1.12 2.54
CA ILE A 156 -8.46 0.48 2.74
C ILE A 156 -8.57 -0.77 1.88
N ALA A 157 -8.60 -1.92 2.52
CA ALA A 157 -8.84 -3.19 1.83
C ALA A 157 -10.22 -3.19 1.16
N ARG A 158 -10.25 -3.27 -0.17
CA ARG A 158 -11.48 -3.15 -0.94
C ARG A 158 -11.44 -3.93 -2.25
N SER A 159 -12.56 -4.47 -2.61
CA SER A 159 -12.78 -5.13 -3.90
C SER A 159 -14.04 -4.54 -4.55
N VAL A 160 -13.92 -4.02 -5.77
CA VAL A 160 -14.99 -3.39 -6.52
C VAL A 160 -15.06 -4.01 -7.90
N ARG A 161 -16.27 -4.24 -8.41
CA ARG A 161 -16.49 -4.69 -9.79
C ARG A 161 -17.27 -3.63 -10.54
N THR A 162 -16.73 -3.18 -11.66
CA THR A 162 -17.42 -2.22 -12.53
C THR A 162 -18.51 -2.91 -13.36
N ALA A 163 -19.45 -2.14 -13.90
CA ALA A 163 -20.46 -2.65 -14.85
C ALA A 163 -19.82 -3.25 -16.12
N ARG A 164 -18.57 -2.90 -16.44
CA ARG A 164 -17.80 -3.50 -17.54
C ARG A 164 -17.17 -4.86 -17.17
N GLY A 165 -17.37 -5.33 -15.94
CA GLY A 165 -16.84 -6.60 -15.44
C GLY A 165 -15.39 -6.55 -14.93
N GLN A 166 -14.73 -5.40 -14.96
CA GLN A 166 -13.37 -5.24 -14.42
C GLN A 166 -13.39 -5.40 -12.90
N LEU A 167 -12.45 -6.17 -12.36
CA LEU A 167 -12.23 -6.28 -10.93
C LEU A 167 -11.13 -5.28 -10.51
N LEU A 168 -11.44 -4.43 -9.53
CA LEU A 168 -10.49 -3.50 -8.93
C LEU A 168 -10.26 -3.91 -7.48
N VAL A 169 -8.99 -4.02 -7.07
CA VAL A 169 -8.63 -4.49 -5.73
C VAL A 169 -7.60 -3.57 -5.11
N ASN A 170 -7.90 -3.08 -3.92
CA ASN A 170 -6.92 -2.52 -3.00
C ASN A 170 -6.71 -3.55 -1.87
N PRO A 171 -5.48 -4.03 -1.63
CA PRO A 171 -5.23 -5.03 -0.60
C PRO A 171 -5.33 -4.46 0.84
N GLY A 172 -5.41 -3.13 0.96
CA GLY A 172 -5.14 -2.43 2.21
C GLY A 172 -3.64 -2.27 2.46
N SER A 173 -3.26 -1.86 3.65
CA SER A 173 -1.87 -1.67 4.04
C SER A 173 -1.34 -2.86 4.82
N VAL A 174 -0.13 -3.31 4.48
CA VAL A 174 0.63 -4.28 5.27
C VAL A 174 1.08 -3.66 6.59
N GLY A 175 1.61 -2.44 6.55
CA GLY A 175 2.39 -1.90 7.67
C GLY A 175 1.69 -0.85 8.51
N VAL A 176 0.72 -0.11 7.96
CA VAL A 176 0.11 1.04 8.65
C VAL A 176 -1.41 1.02 8.47
N PRO A 177 -2.18 0.61 9.48
CA PRO A 177 -3.62 0.44 9.35
C PRO A 177 -4.42 1.75 9.34
N GLY A 178 -3.76 2.92 9.43
CA GLY A 178 -4.44 4.21 9.37
C GLY A 178 -3.48 5.40 9.37
N PHE A 179 -3.97 6.55 8.95
CA PHE A 179 -3.23 7.82 8.90
C PHE A 179 -4.18 9.01 8.80
N SER A 180 -3.67 10.22 9.09
CA SER A 180 -4.32 11.49 8.77
C SER A 180 -3.67 12.10 7.53
N ALA A 181 -4.48 12.72 6.68
CA ALA A 181 -4.00 13.48 5.53
C ALA A 181 -4.79 14.77 5.35
N HIS A 182 -4.16 15.76 4.70
CA HIS A 182 -4.71 17.10 4.51
C HIS A 182 -5.09 17.40 3.06
N THR A 183 -4.72 16.51 2.14
CA THR A 183 -4.93 16.70 0.69
C THR A 183 -5.81 15.59 0.14
N PRO A 184 -6.82 15.89 -0.70
CA PRO A 184 -7.27 17.21 -1.14
C PRO A 184 -8.05 17.99 -0.06
N HIS A 185 -8.53 17.34 0.98
CA HIS A 185 -9.19 17.87 2.18
C HIS A 185 -8.75 17.07 3.39
N ASP A 186 -8.86 17.64 4.58
CA ASP A 186 -8.59 16.94 5.83
C ASP A 186 -9.45 15.66 5.92
N HIS A 187 -8.79 14.54 6.12
CA HIS A 187 -9.45 13.25 6.29
C HIS A 187 -8.60 12.28 7.11
N VAL A 188 -9.27 11.28 7.63
CA VAL A 188 -8.68 10.21 8.43
C VAL A 188 -9.02 8.87 7.79
N VAL A 189 -7.99 8.06 7.60
CA VAL A 189 -8.11 6.66 7.22
C VAL A 189 -7.83 5.80 8.44
N GLN A 190 -8.72 4.86 8.77
CA GLN A 190 -8.53 3.98 9.91
C GLN A 190 -9.27 2.65 9.69
N ASN A 191 -8.61 1.56 10.05
CA ASN A 191 -9.11 0.20 9.84
C ASN A 191 -9.65 -0.47 11.11
N GLY A 192 -9.45 0.13 12.30
CA GLY A 192 -9.95 -0.37 13.58
C GLY A 192 -9.29 -1.66 14.06
N SER A 193 -8.16 -2.06 13.47
CA SER A 193 -7.38 -3.23 13.84
C SER A 193 -5.92 -3.02 13.45
N PRO A 194 -4.93 -3.45 14.28
CA PRO A 194 -3.51 -3.41 13.97
C PRO A 194 -3.07 -4.47 12.94
N ASP A 195 -3.96 -5.38 12.53
CA ASP A 195 -3.62 -6.49 11.65
C ASP A 195 -3.07 -6.03 10.31
N ALA A 196 -2.02 -6.70 9.83
CA ALA A 196 -1.48 -6.50 8.50
C ALA A 196 -2.47 -6.96 7.43
N ARG A 197 -2.59 -6.22 6.33
CA ARG A 197 -3.54 -6.54 5.26
C ARG A 197 -2.83 -6.81 3.95
N TYR A 198 -3.36 -7.79 3.21
CA TYR A 198 -2.97 -8.09 1.84
C TYR A 198 -4.14 -8.72 1.08
N ALA A 199 -3.99 -8.93 -0.22
CA ALA A 199 -4.98 -9.64 -1.01
C ALA A 199 -4.35 -10.82 -1.76
N ILE A 200 -5.17 -11.83 -2.07
CA ILE A 200 -4.88 -12.80 -3.11
C ILE A 200 -5.87 -12.57 -4.24
N VAL A 201 -5.37 -12.44 -5.45
CA VAL A 201 -6.18 -12.38 -6.66
C VAL A 201 -5.90 -13.62 -7.51
N GLU A 202 -6.96 -14.22 -8.05
CA GLU A 202 -6.84 -15.41 -8.87
C GLU A 202 -7.88 -15.44 -9.98
N ARG A 203 -7.58 -16.13 -11.07
CA ARG A 203 -8.52 -16.32 -12.17
C ARG A 203 -9.18 -17.68 -12.06
N HIS A 204 -10.49 -17.70 -11.86
CA HIS A 204 -11.30 -18.90 -11.80
C HIS A 204 -12.42 -18.86 -12.85
N ALA A 205 -12.58 -19.92 -13.62
CA ALA A 205 -13.58 -20.00 -14.69
C ALA A 205 -13.60 -18.76 -15.63
N GLY A 206 -12.42 -18.23 -15.94
CA GLY A 206 -12.25 -17.07 -16.82
C GLY A 206 -12.46 -15.71 -16.17
N GLN A 207 -12.86 -15.65 -14.90
CA GLN A 207 -13.11 -14.41 -14.17
C GLN A 207 -12.11 -14.20 -13.04
N TRP A 208 -11.72 -12.94 -12.82
CA TRP A 208 -10.91 -12.55 -11.67
C TRP A 208 -11.73 -12.54 -10.38
N GLN A 209 -11.15 -13.08 -9.32
CA GLN A 209 -11.67 -13.08 -7.96
C GLN A 209 -10.59 -12.57 -7.01
N SER A 210 -11.01 -12.03 -5.86
CA SER A 210 -10.11 -11.56 -4.82
C SER A 210 -10.50 -12.11 -3.47
N LEU A 211 -9.50 -12.35 -2.64
CA LEU A 211 -9.61 -12.64 -1.23
C LEU A 211 -8.85 -11.54 -0.47
N LEU A 212 -9.56 -10.72 0.31
CA LEU A 212 -8.97 -9.72 1.20
C LEU A 212 -8.68 -10.38 2.54
N ILE A 213 -7.45 -10.23 3.04
CA ILE A 213 -6.96 -10.98 4.19
C ILE A 213 -6.37 -10.02 5.22
N ALA A 214 -6.76 -10.18 6.48
CA ALA A 214 -6.12 -9.56 7.64
C ALA A 214 -5.33 -10.63 8.41
N VAL A 215 -4.08 -10.32 8.73
CA VAL A 215 -3.13 -11.23 9.38
C VAL A 215 -2.72 -10.64 10.72
N PRO A 216 -3.11 -11.25 11.83
CA PRO A 216 -2.59 -10.87 13.13
C PRO A 216 -1.08 -11.09 13.22
N TYR A 217 -0.37 -10.13 13.81
CA TYR A 217 1.05 -10.23 14.10
C TYR A 217 1.38 -9.52 15.43
N ASP A 218 2.58 -9.69 15.95
CA ASP A 218 3.00 -8.93 17.14
C ASP A 218 3.42 -7.51 16.74
N PHE A 219 2.48 -6.57 16.81
CA PHE A 219 2.69 -5.17 16.49
C PHE A 219 3.44 -4.40 17.59
N ARG A 220 3.50 -4.92 18.83
CA ARG A 220 4.02 -4.20 20.02
C ARG A 220 5.45 -3.67 19.84
N PRO A 221 6.41 -4.42 19.26
CA PRO A 221 7.75 -3.89 19.05
C PRO A 221 7.76 -2.66 18.13
N MET A 222 6.97 -2.67 17.05
CA MET A 222 6.92 -1.56 16.10
C MET A 222 6.18 -0.35 16.66
N ALA A 223 5.11 -0.57 17.41
CA ALA A 223 4.43 0.50 18.14
C ALA A 223 5.35 1.15 19.18
N ALA A 224 6.08 0.35 19.97
CA ALA A 224 7.06 0.87 20.93
C ALA A 224 8.19 1.66 20.23
N LEU A 225 8.69 1.16 19.12
CA LEU A 225 9.73 1.83 18.33
C LEU A 225 9.25 3.19 17.80
N ALA A 226 8.02 3.27 17.30
CA ALA A 226 7.41 4.52 16.87
C ALA A 226 7.33 5.54 18.03
N GLY A 227 6.86 5.12 19.20
CA GLY A 227 6.82 5.97 20.40
C GLY A 227 8.20 6.44 20.85
N GLN A 228 9.22 5.56 20.88
CA GLN A 228 10.62 5.92 21.19
C GLN A 228 11.19 6.97 20.22
N ARG A 229 10.67 7.03 19.00
CA ARG A 229 11.05 8.01 17.97
C ARG A 229 10.16 9.27 17.98
N GLY A 230 9.32 9.45 19.01
CA GLY A 230 8.44 10.61 19.17
C GLY A 230 7.30 10.65 18.14
N ARG A 231 6.85 9.48 17.69
CA ARG A 231 5.77 9.35 16.69
C ARG A 231 4.53 8.74 17.34
N ASP A 232 3.90 9.48 18.25
CA ASP A 232 2.78 9.02 19.08
C ASP A 232 1.57 8.58 18.26
N GLN A 233 1.26 9.30 17.17
CA GLN A 233 0.20 8.90 16.24
C GLN A 233 0.48 7.53 15.62
N TRP A 234 1.73 7.27 15.18
CA TRP A 234 2.14 5.98 14.66
C TRP A 234 2.03 4.88 15.72
N GLN A 235 2.51 5.15 16.94
CA GLN A 235 2.39 4.22 18.07
C GLN A 235 0.92 3.82 18.28
N ARG A 236 0.02 4.80 18.30
CA ARG A 236 -1.41 4.58 18.49
C ARG A 236 -2.02 3.77 17.33
N VAL A 237 -1.77 4.20 16.10
CA VAL A 237 -2.30 3.53 14.90
C VAL A 237 -1.83 2.08 14.82
N LEU A 238 -0.54 1.82 15.05
CA LEU A 238 0.02 0.47 15.05
C LEU A 238 -0.54 -0.41 16.15
N SER A 239 -0.95 0.19 17.29
CA SER A 239 -1.51 -0.57 18.43
C SER A 239 -3.00 -0.85 18.30
N THR A 240 -3.75 -0.01 17.58
CA THR A 240 -5.21 -0.01 17.65
C THR A 240 -5.91 -0.03 16.29
N GLY A 241 -5.21 0.39 15.24
CA GLY A 241 -5.81 0.67 13.93
C GLY A 241 -6.65 1.94 13.88
N TYR A 242 -6.61 2.77 14.94
CA TYR A 242 -7.32 4.06 15.00
C TYR A 242 -6.34 5.22 15.05
N VAL A 243 -6.67 6.27 14.30
CA VAL A 243 -6.05 7.60 14.41
C VAL A 243 -6.75 8.32 15.57
N GLY A 244 -5.99 8.85 16.53
CA GLY A 244 -6.58 9.60 17.64
C GLY A 244 -7.35 10.84 17.16
N GLN A 245 -8.31 11.28 17.95
CA GLN A 245 -8.77 12.68 17.86
C GLN A 245 -7.68 13.54 18.51
N ASP A 246 -7.14 14.48 17.79
CA ASP A 246 -6.28 15.55 18.34
C ASP A 246 -7.12 16.55 19.16
#